data_e8951212a7b32f1e9726a8f638e41db1
#
_entry.id   e8951212a7b32f1e9726a8f638e41db1
#
_cell.length_a   1.000
_cell.length_b   1.000
_cell.length_c   1.000
_cell.angle_alpha   90.00
_cell.angle_beta   90.00
_cell.angle_gamma   90.00
#
_symmetry.space_group_name_H-M   'P 1'
#
loop_
_entity.id
_entity.type
_entity.pdbx_description
1 polymer ?
#
loop_
_entity_poly.entity_id
_entity_poly.type
_entity_poly.pdbx_seq_one_letter_code
_entity_poly.pdbx_strand_id
1 'polypeptide(L)'
;MTKPVALEVRYCQSCGYLTRALSLAATIQSTHGLTTTLTPVSGGRYELWCAETLILKRSWLTVPSEEAMLAALQVHLDGQDRLG
;
A
#
# COMPACT_ATOMS: atom_id res chain seq x y z
N MET A 1 2.10 4.30 24.03
CA MET A 1 0.92 3.86 23.28
C MET A 1 1.12 4.13 21.80
N THR A 2 1.13 3.08 20.99
CA THR A 2 1.38 3.23 19.57
C THR A 2 0.07 3.53 18.85
N LYS A 3 0.10 4.50 17.94
CA LYS A 3 -1.05 4.76 17.09
C LYS A 3 -1.15 3.66 16.04
N PRO A 4 -2.35 3.24 15.67
CA PRO A 4 -2.49 2.30 14.57
C PRO A 4 -1.93 2.90 13.29
N VAL A 5 -1.28 2.07 12.50
CA VAL A 5 -0.75 2.50 11.20
C VAL A 5 -1.92 2.62 10.22
N ALA A 6 -2.08 3.79 9.63
CA ALA A 6 -3.17 4.05 8.67
C ALA A 6 -2.66 3.75 7.27
N LEU A 7 -2.96 2.56 6.76
CA LEU A 7 -2.59 2.15 5.42
C LEU A 7 -3.72 2.38 4.44
N GLU A 8 -3.39 2.86 3.25
CA GLU A 8 -4.35 3.12 2.19
C GLU A 8 -3.76 2.73 0.86
N VAL A 9 -4.54 2.04 0.03
CA VAL A 9 -4.20 1.81 -1.37
C VAL A 9 -5.17 2.63 -2.21
N ARG A 10 -4.64 3.54 -3.00
CA ARG A 10 -5.39 4.30 -4.00
C ARG A 10 -5.21 3.63 -5.34
N TYR A 11 -6.29 3.15 -5.93
CA TYR A 11 -6.21 2.32 -7.13
C TYR A 11 -7.18 2.81 -8.19
N CYS A 12 -6.77 2.67 -9.45
CA CYS A 12 -7.63 3.00 -10.59
C CYS A 12 -8.66 1.90 -10.77
N GLN A 13 -9.93 2.22 -10.50
CA GLN A 13 -11.01 1.25 -10.60
C GLN A 13 -11.25 0.82 -12.05
N SER A 14 -11.25 1.78 -12.98
CA SER A 14 -11.51 1.50 -14.39
C SER A 14 -10.37 0.74 -15.05
N CYS A 15 -9.19 0.71 -14.45
CA CYS A 15 -8.03 -0.02 -14.95
C CYS A 15 -8.00 -1.49 -14.49
N GLY A 16 -8.95 -1.91 -13.67
CA GLY A 16 -8.98 -3.27 -13.17
C GLY A 16 -8.01 -3.55 -12.03
N TYR A 17 -7.59 -2.53 -11.30
CA TYR A 17 -6.60 -2.71 -10.23
C TYR A 17 -7.22 -3.14 -8.90
N LEU A 18 -8.54 -3.30 -8.83
CA LEU A 18 -9.20 -3.72 -7.60
C LEU A 18 -8.69 -5.08 -7.12
N THR A 19 -8.52 -6.04 -8.03
CA THR A 19 -8.02 -7.38 -7.67
C THR A 19 -6.63 -7.29 -7.05
N ARG A 20 -5.75 -6.46 -7.63
CA ARG A 20 -4.41 -6.24 -7.07
C ARG A 20 -4.49 -5.61 -5.68
N ALA A 21 -5.35 -4.62 -5.52
CA ALA A 21 -5.50 -3.92 -4.24
C ALA A 21 -6.05 -4.86 -3.16
N LEU A 22 -7.03 -5.68 -3.50
CA LEU A 22 -7.61 -6.65 -2.56
C LEU A 22 -6.56 -7.69 -2.12
N SER A 23 -5.78 -8.20 -3.07
CA SER A 23 -4.74 -9.17 -2.78
C SER A 23 -3.67 -8.56 -1.87
N LEU A 24 -3.24 -7.35 -2.17
CA LEU A 24 -2.25 -6.65 -1.35
C LEU A 24 -2.77 -6.42 0.07
N ALA A 25 -4.02 -5.95 0.21
CA ALA A 25 -4.62 -5.72 1.51
C ALA A 25 -4.70 -7.01 2.33
N ALA A 26 -5.09 -8.12 1.70
CA ALA A 26 -5.17 -9.41 2.37
C ALA A 26 -3.80 -9.88 2.84
N THR A 27 -2.77 -9.71 2.03
CA THR A 27 -1.41 -10.11 2.40
C THR A 27 -0.86 -9.23 3.52
N ILE A 28 -1.13 -7.93 3.49
CA ILE A 28 -0.72 -7.04 4.58
C ILE A 28 -1.38 -7.45 5.88
N GLN A 29 -2.68 -7.76 5.84
CA GLN A 29 -3.39 -8.21 7.04
C GLN A 29 -2.78 -9.50 7.59
N SER A 30 -2.48 -10.45 6.73
CA SER A 30 -1.95 -11.75 7.14
C SER A 30 -0.50 -11.65 7.62
N THR A 31 0.30 -10.78 7.04
CA THR A 31 1.73 -10.64 7.36
C THR A 31 1.98 -9.70 8.53
N HIS A 32 1.28 -8.59 8.58
CA HIS A 32 1.54 -7.52 9.56
C HIS A 32 0.38 -7.30 10.54
N GLY A 33 -0.77 -7.92 10.31
CA GLY A 33 -1.95 -7.69 11.15
C GLY A 33 -2.54 -6.30 10.99
N LEU A 34 -2.25 -5.62 9.89
CA LEU A 34 -2.71 -4.25 9.65
C LEU A 34 -3.85 -4.23 8.65
N THR A 35 -4.83 -3.36 8.90
CA THR A 35 -5.96 -3.17 7.99
C THR A 35 -5.60 -2.07 6.99
N THR A 36 -5.90 -2.32 5.71
CA THR A 36 -5.64 -1.38 4.62
C THR A 36 -6.95 -0.88 4.04
N THR A 37 -7.11 0.42 3.96
CA THR A 37 -8.27 1.04 3.31
C THR A 37 -8.04 1.06 1.80
N LEU A 38 -9.05 0.67 1.03
CA LEU A 38 -9.00 0.71 -0.43
C LEU A 38 -9.79 1.89 -0.93
N THR A 39 -9.16 2.79 -1.68
CA THR A 39 -9.79 4.02 -2.17
C THR A 39 -9.77 4.03 -3.69
N PRO A 40 -10.95 3.92 -4.34
CA PRO A 40 -11.01 4.00 -5.79
C PRO A 40 -10.72 5.42 -6.26
N VAL A 41 -9.86 5.55 -7.26
CA VAL A 41 -9.50 6.82 -7.88
C VAL A 41 -9.48 6.65 -9.39
N SER A 42 -9.18 7.71 -10.11
CA SER A 42 -9.08 7.67 -11.57
C SER A 42 -7.64 7.98 -12.01
N GLY A 43 -7.37 7.89 -13.31
CA GLY A 43 -6.08 8.29 -13.86
C GLY A 43 -5.00 7.24 -13.81
N GLY A 44 -5.36 5.96 -13.71
CA GLY A 44 -4.38 4.87 -13.75
C GLY A 44 -3.52 4.74 -12.52
N ARG A 45 -3.96 5.26 -11.39
CA ARG A 45 -3.18 5.24 -10.15
C ARG A 45 -3.16 3.87 -9.50
N TYR A 46 -2.03 3.55 -8.90
CA TYR A 46 -1.89 2.40 -7.99
C TYR A 46 -0.81 2.79 -6.99
N GLU A 47 -1.23 3.19 -5.79
CA GLU A 47 -0.37 3.82 -4.80
C GLU A 47 -0.62 3.22 -3.44
N LEU A 48 0.46 2.96 -2.70
CA LEU A 48 0.37 2.54 -1.30
C LEU A 48 0.81 3.70 -0.42
N TRP A 49 -0.05 4.08 0.51
CA TRP A 49 0.19 5.18 1.44
C TRP A 49 0.17 4.67 2.88
N CYS A 50 1.02 5.24 3.70
CA CYS A 50 1.02 5.02 5.14
C CYS A 50 0.87 6.39 5.81
N ALA A 51 -0.29 6.63 6.42
CA ALA A 51 -0.68 7.94 6.92
C ALA A 51 -0.60 8.94 5.76
N GLU A 52 0.24 9.96 5.84
CA GLU A 52 0.40 10.96 4.79
C GLU A 52 1.64 10.71 3.93
N THR A 53 2.30 9.56 4.12
CA THR A 53 3.53 9.24 3.41
C THR A 53 3.26 8.27 2.26
N LEU A 54 3.65 8.65 1.07
CA LEU A 54 3.59 7.76 -0.09
C LEU A 54 4.72 6.73 0.03
N ILE A 55 4.35 5.44 0.07
CA ILE A 55 5.31 4.35 0.19
C ILE A 55 5.83 3.95 -1.19
N LEU A 56 4.92 3.68 -2.12
CA LEU A 56 5.27 3.26 -3.47
C LEU A 56 4.10 3.55 -4.40
N LYS A 57 4.41 3.95 -5.62
CA LYS A 57 3.39 4.20 -6.64
C LYS A 57 3.80 3.57 -7.96
N ARG A 58 2.82 3.35 -8.84
CA ARG A 58 3.15 2.88 -10.16
C ARG A 58 3.87 3.98 -10.94
N SER A 59 4.87 3.57 -11.72
CA SER A 59 5.44 4.47 -12.72
C SER A 59 4.57 4.38 -13.98
N TRP A 60 4.75 5.31 -14.90
CA TRP A 60 3.97 5.26 -16.14
C TRP A 60 4.34 4.06 -17.02
N LEU A 61 5.44 3.39 -16.74
CA LEU A 61 5.88 2.21 -17.48
C LEU A 61 5.52 0.90 -16.79
N THR A 62 5.40 0.89 -15.47
CA THR A 62 5.33 -0.36 -14.71
C THR A 62 4.42 -0.23 -13.50
N VAL A 63 3.51 -1.21 -13.34
CA VAL A 63 2.72 -1.34 -12.13
C VAL A 63 3.53 -2.19 -11.15
N PRO A 64 3.79 -1.72 -9.91
CA PRO A 64 4.55 -2.51 -8.94
C PRO A 64 3.86 -3.84 -8.65
N SER A 65 4.65 -4.89 -8.49
CA SER A 65 4.14 -6.18 -8.05
C SER A 65 3.75 -6.11 -6.58
N GLU A 66 2.97 -7.09 -6.14
CA GLU A 66 2.62 -7.20 -4.72
C GLU A 66 3.88 -7.34 -3.87
N GLU A 67 4.87 -8.10 -4.33
CA GLU A 67 6.15 -8.26 -3.63
C GLU A 67 6.87 -6.94 -3.48
N ALA A 68 6.89 -6.11 -4.52
CA ALA A 68 7.52 -4.80 -4.48
C ALA A 68 6.83 -3.88 -3.47
N MET A 69 5.49 -3.91 -3.45
CA MET A 69 4.71 -3.14 -2.49
C MET A 69 4.99 -3.58 -1.06
N LEU A 70 5.04 -4.88 -0.82
CA LEU A 70 5.30 -5.42 0.51
C LEU A 70 6.72 -5.11 0.98
N ALA A 71 7.70 -5.20 0.07
CA ALA A 71 9.08 -4.86 0.40
C ALA A 71 9.22 -3.37 0.78
N ALA A 72 8.57 -2.49 0.02
CA ALA A 72 8.60 -1.07 0.32
C ALA A 72 7.93 -0.76 1.66
N LEU A 73 6.82 -1.43 1.95
CA LEU A 73 6.13 -1.26 3.23
C LEU A 73 7.01 -1.74 4.38
N GLN A 74 7.67 -2.88 4.22
CA GLN A 74 8.55 -3.42 5.26
C GLN A 74 9.68 -2.45 5.60
N VAL A 75 10.31 -1.87 4.58
CA VAL A 75 11.37 -0.87 4.78
C VAL A 75 10.83 0.35 5.53
N HIS A 76 9.63 0.81 5.18
CA HIS A 76 9.02 1.96 5.84
C HIS A 76 8.73 1.66 7.32
N LEU A 77 8.16 0.50 7.60
CA LEU A 77 7.84 0.09 8.97
C LEU A 77 9.10 -0.09 9.82
N ASP A 78 10.14 -0.68 9.24
CA ASP A 78 11.43 -0.84 9.93
C ASP A 78 12.04 0.52 10.25
N GLY A 79 11.95 1.47 9.33
CA GLY A 79 12.44 2.82 9.56
C GLY A 79 11.73 3.53 10.70
N GLN A 80 10.39 3.38 10.77
CA GLN A 80 9.62 3.94 11.86
C GLN A 80 9.98 3.32 13.20
N ASP A 81 10.20 2.02 13.21
CA ASP A 81 10.55 1.30 14.43
C ASP A 81 11.87 1.78 14.99
N ARG A 82 12.84 2.08 14.13
CA ARG A 82 14.13 2.60 14.54
C ARG A 82 14.06 3.99 15.14
N LEU A 83 13.10 4.78 14.69
CA LEU A 83 12.92 6.14 15.17
C LEU A 83 12.09 6.21 16.44
N GLY A 84 11.40 5.14 16.74
CA GLY A 84 10.61 5.03 17.95
C GLY A 84 11.45 4.54 19.11
#